data_7012318acf116a5cbcd3f36f7ba96516
#
_entry.id   7012318acf116a5cbcd3f36f7ba96516
#
_cell.length_a   1.000
_cell.length_b   1.000
_cell.length_c   1.000
_cell.angle_alpha   90.00
_cell.angle_beta   90.00
_cell.angle_gamma   90.00
#
_symmetry.space_group_name_H-M   'P 1'
#
loop_
_entity.id
_entity.type
_entity.pdbx_description
1 polymer ?
#
loop_
_entity_poly.entity_id
_entity_poly.type
_entity_poly.pdbx_seq_one_letter_code
_entity_poly.pdbx_strand_id
1 'polypeptide(L)'
;MSFLSLLSAARRCAVAFPLALGTLGAHGATPEPLALVDALRIAAGQSPQQAASLAAARAASEAAIAAGELPDPILKFGLDNLPIEGSDRFSIARDFMTMRRVGVMQEMPRAEKRTLRRERFEADALRERIGGTAALAMLQRDTALAWLDRYFAERQQDVVREQIAEARLAIEAAEAAYRSNRGMRPDISAAQSMVAQLDDRVAQLERQRRTAVIQLTRWLGDAAERPLGAGPDWTAPPAHALRLEESMTQHPELAGLAQQEAVASIDARLASLAKQPDWSWELTYQQRGSQYANMVSIGFSIPLPLWSANRQDREVASKLATLEQLGAQREDVRRAHLAEARGMVAEWESLRGRLARYDATLLPLARERVNAALDAYRAGAAALTQVLEARRAEVDVRIARLELERDFARVWAQLNYLIPAGSPEYPHAEALQ
;
A
#
# COMPACT_ATOMS: atom_id res chain seq x y z
N MET A 1 10.24 27.22 56.87
CA MET A 1 11.34 26.82 57.75
C MET A 1 12.16 25.84 56.96
N SER A 2 13.23 26.33 56.25
CA SER A 2 14.61 26.41 56.74
C SER A 2 15.24 25.01 56.86
N PHE A 3 16.32 24.59 56.22
CA PHE A 3 17.65 25.13 56.00
C PHE A 3 18.34 24.21 55.00
N LEU A 4 19.00 24.65 53.93
CA LEU A 4 20.37 25.13 53.82
C LEU A 4 21.48 24.08 54.10
N SER A 5 22.21 23.84 52.99
CA SER A 5 23.65 23.86 52.80
C SER A 5 24.49 22.63 53.20
N LEU A 6 25.31 22.17 52.28
CA LEU A 6 26.77 22.26 52.43
C LEU A 6 27.53 21.91 51.13
N LEU A 7 28.35 22.84 50.75
CA LEU A 7 29.40 22.78 49.74
C LEU A 7 30.58 21.87 50.18
N SER A 8 31.31 21.39 49.22
CA SER A 8 32.79 21.27 49.03
C SER A 8 33.14 19.84 48.63
N ALA A 9 33.96 19.56 47.65
CA ALA A 9 35.27 20.05 47.33
C ALA A 9 35.69 19.57 45.92
N ALA A 10 36.34 20.47 45.23
CA ALA A 10 37.01 20.23 43.93
C ALA A 10 38.21 19.29 44.08
N ARG A 11 38.35 18.32 43.15
CA ARG A 11 39.68 17.84 42.76
C ARG A 11 39.75 17.77 41.24
N ARG A 12 40.56 18.72 40.69
CA ARG A 12 41.01 18.75 39.32
C ARG A 12 42.01 17.61 39.11
N CYS A 13 41.67 16.64 38.26
CA CYS A 13 42.64 15.80 37.58
C CYS A 13 42.59 16.16 36.09
N ALA A 14 43.57 16.94 35.65
CA ALA A 14 43.88 17.17 34.25
C ALA A 14 44.52 15.91 33.68
N VAL A 15 43.75 15.16 32.89
CA VAL A 15 44.31 14.12 32.02
C VAL A 15 44.40 14.71 30.63
N ALA A 16 45.62 14.97 30.19
CA ALA A 16 45.93 15.35 28.82
C ALA A 16 45.69 14.15 27.91
N PHE A 17 44.65 14.26 27.05
CA PHE A 17 44.38 13.33 25.95
C PHE A 17 45.07 13.85 24.69
N PRO A 18 45.97 13.09 24.05
CA PRO A 18 46.56 13.52 22.78
C PRO A 18 45.47 13.48 21.70
N LEU A 19 45.20 14.64 21.07
CA LEU A 19 44.39 14.77 19.85
C LEU A 19 45.15 14.08 18.70
N ALA A 20 44.91 12.80 18.49
CA ALA A 20 45.22 12.17 17.22
C ALA A 20 44.19 12.64 16.18
N LEU A 21 44.56 13.63 15.36
CA LEU A 21 43.82 13.94 14.12
C LEU A 21 43.99 12.76 13.18
N GLY A 22 43.08 11.76 13.33
CA GLY A 22 42.81 10.78 12.30
C GLY A 22 42.00 11.48 11.22
N THR A 23 42.63 11.84 10.11
CA THR A 23 41.90 12.14 8.87
C THR A 23 41.17 10.87 8.43
N LEU A 24 39.94 10.68 8.90
CA LEU A 24 39.00 9.78 8.27
C LEU A 24 38.79 10.31 6.85
N GLY A 25 39.54 9.78 5.90
CA GLY A 25 39.21 9.88 4.49
C GLY A 25 37.81 9.31 4.32
N ALA A 26 36.82 10.18 4.21
CA ALA A 26 35.53 9.80 3.68
C ALA A 26 35.78 9.30 2.26
N HIS A 27 36.05 8.01 2.11
CA HIS A 27 35.87 7.32 0.84
C HIS A 27 34.37 7.46 0.57
N GLY A 28 34.05 8.38 -0.32
CA GLY A 28 32.72 8.45 -0.91
C GLY A 28 32.45 7.09 -1.55
N ALA A 29 31.89 6.16 -0.78
CA ALA A 29 31.41 4.92 -1.32
C ALA A 29 30.42 5.32 -2.44
N THR A 30 30.76 4.97 -3.69
CA THR A 30 29.82 5.11 -4.79
C THR A 30 28.53 4.41 -4.35
N PRO A 31 27.39 5.11 -4.34
CA PRO A 31 26.15 4.53 -3.84
C PRO A 31 25.91 3.22 -4.58
N GLU A 32 25.73 2.14 -3.83
CA GLU A 32 25.45 0.82 -4.37
C GLU A 32 24.23 0.90 -5.32
N PRO A 33 24.32 0.33 -6.54
CA PRO A 33 23.23 0.38 -7.50
C PRO A 33 21.92 -0.16 -6.91
N LEU A 34 20.82 0.52 -7.15
CA LEU A 34 19.50 0.18 -6.64
C LEU A 34 18.89 -0.96 -7.47
N ALA A 35 19.03 -2.21 -7.02
CA ALA A 35 18.31 -3.34 -7.59
C ALA A 35 16.81 -3.27 -7.25
N LEU A 36 15.95 -3.91 -8.07
CA LEU A 36 14.51 -3.94 -7.80
C LEU A 36 14.18 -4.53 -6.43
N VAL A 37 14.85 -5.61 -6.03
CA VAL A 37 14.65 -6.25 -4.71
C VAL A 37 14.96 -5.29 -3.56
N ASP A 38 16.01 -4.48 -3.69
CA ASP A 38 16.36 -3.47 -2.69
C ASP A 38 15.34 -2.35 -2.62
N ALA A 39 14.85 -1.89 -3.78
CA ALA A 39 13.78 -0.91 -3.85
C ALA A 39 12.52 -1.39 -3.12
N LEU A 40 12.11 -2.63 -3.35
CA LEU A 40 10.96 -3.24 -2.69
C LEU A 40 11.14 -3.37 -1.17
N ARG A 41 12.35 -3.76 -0.74
CA ARG A 41 12.69 -3.89 0.69
C ARG A 41 12.65 -2.53 1.39
N ILE A 42 13.23 -1.49 0.78
CA ILE A 42 13.20 -0.12 1.31
C ILE A 42 11.76 0.38 1.39
N ALA A 43 10.96 0.22 0.33
CA ALA A 43 9.57 0.64 0.28
C ALA A 43 8.73 -0.05 1.38
N ALA A 44 8.88 -1.35 1.55
CA ALA A 44 8.19 -2.11 2.60
C ALA A 44 8.59 -1.65 4.01
N GLY A 45 9.89 -1.40 4.25
CA GLY A 45 10.39 -0.96 5.56
C GLY A 45 9.97 0.45 5.96
N GLN A 46 9.60 1.32 5.02
CA GLN A 46 9.22 2.71 5.25
C GLN A 46 7.73 2.98 5.02
N SER A 47 6.89 1.95 4.82
CA SER A 47 5.49 2.10 4.46
C SER A 47 4.62 2.64 5.61
N PRO A 48 4.10 3.89 5.53
CA PRO A 48 3.17 4.40 6.53
C PRO A 48 1.84 3.62 6.54
N GLN A 49 1.45 3.04 5.40
CA GLN A 49 0.22 2.27 5.29
C GLN A 49 0.31 0.96 6.08
N GLN A 50 1.47 0.29 6.10
CA GLN A 50 1.68 -0.89 6.94
C GLN A 50 1.65 -0.52 8.43
N ALA A 51 2.31 0.57 8.81
CA ALA A 51 2.26 1.07 10.19
C ALA A 51 0.82 1.39 10.62
N ALA A 52 0.03 2.00 9.74
CA ALA A 52 -1.38 2.29 9.98
C ALA A 52 -2.22 1.01 10.18
N SER A 53 -2.07 -0.01 9.32
CA SER A 53 -2.79 -1.28 9.46
C SER A 53 -2.42 -2.02 10.75
N LEU A 54 -1.15 -2.02 11.14
CA LEU A 54 -0.72 -2.60 12.42
C LEU A 54 -1.28 -1.83 13.62
N ALA A 55 -1.37 -0.51 13.54
CA ALA A 55 -1.98 0.31 14.58
C ALA A 55 -3.50 0.07 14.67
N ALA A 56 -4.19 -0.04 13.53
CA ALA A 56 -5.61 -0.38 13.48
C ALA A 56 -5.89 -1.77 14.07
N ALA A 57 -5.07 -2.77 13.73
CA ALA A 57 -5.18 -4.11 14.29
C ALA A 57 -4.98 -4.12 15.82
N ARG A 58 -4.01 -3.35 16.33
CA ARG A 58 -3.81 -3.18 17.77
C ARG A 58 -5.01 -2.49 18.43
N ALA A 59 -5.52 -1.42 17.83
CA ALA A 59 -6.70 -0.71 18.35
C ALA A 59 -7.92 -1.64 18.43
N ALA A 60 -8.17 -2.48 17.43
CA ALA A 60 -9.23 -3.47 17.45
C ALA A 60 -8.98 -4.55 18.52
N SER A 61 -7.72 -4.99 18.71
CA SER A 61 -7.38 -5.96 19.77
C SER A 61 -7.62 -5.42 21.18
N GLU A 62 -7.28 -4.15 21.43
CA GLU A 62 -7.58 -3.50 22.72
C GLU A 62 -9.10 -3.31 22.90
N ALA A 63 -9.82 -2.94 21.84
CA ALA A 63 -11.28 -2.85 21.89
C ALA A 63 -11.94 -4.22 22.17
N ALA A 64 -11.33 -5.33 21.71
CA ALA A 64 -11.81 -6.67 21.99
C ALA A 64 -11.78 -6.99 23.51
N ILE A 65 -10.72 -6.58 24.20
CA ILE A 65 -10.61 -6.75 25.66
C ILE A 65 -11.75 -5.98 26.35
N ALA A 66 -11.90 -4.70 26.05
CA ALA A 66 -12.93 -3.86 26.66
C ALA A 66 -14.35 -4.37 26.35
N ALA A 67 -14.62 -4.85 25.14
CA ALA A 67 -15.93 -5.38 24.73
C ALA A 67 -16.31 -6.70 25.43
N GLY A 68 -15.32 -7.43 25.92
CA GLY A 68 -15.52 -8.66 26.72
C GLY A 68 -15.85 -8.41 28.18
N GLU A 69 -15.55 -7.23 28.71
CA GLU A 69 -15.75 -6.90 30.12
C GLU A 69 -17.20 -6.49 30.44
N LEU A 70 -17.52 -6.43 31.73
CA LEU A 70 -18.78 -5.87 32.19
C LEU A 70 -18.73 -4.35 32.04
N PRO A 71 -19.87 -3.69 31.72
CA PRO A 71 -19.96 -2.23 31.75
C PRO A 71 -19.63 -1.71 33.18
N ASP A 72 -19.12 -0.49 33.26
CA ASP A 72 -18.81 0.16 34.50
C ASP A 72 -20.05 0.33 35.35
N PRO A 73 -19.97 0.19 36.73
CA PRO A 73 -21.05 0.48 37.61
C PRO A 73 -21.41 1.97 37.59
N ILE A 74 -22.70 2.25 37.59
CA ILE A 74 -23.22 3.61 37.54
C ILE A 74 -23.54 4.04 38.98
N LEU A 75 -22.88 5.09 39.45
CA LEU A 75 -23.18 5.73 40.73
C LEU A 75 -24.31 6.76 40.54
N LYS A 76 -25.39 6.61 41.27
CA LYS A 76 -26.59 7.45 41.21
C LYS A 76 -26.72 8.33 42.43
N PHE A 77 -27.01 9.60 42.24
CA PHE A 77 -27.38 10.54 43.29
C PHE A 77 -28.73 11.14 42.97
N GLY A 78 -29.53 11.35 43.98
CA GLY A 78 -30.82 11.96 43.78
C GLY A 78 -31.46 12.49 45.07
N LEU A 79 -32.47 13.33 44.88
CA LEU A 79 -33.37 13.80 45.87
C LEU A 79 -34.78 13.38 45.45
N ASP A 80 -35.34 12.44 46.13
CA ASP A 80 -36.67 11.92 45.80
C ASP A 80 -37.76 12.58 46.65
N ASN A 81 -38.91 12.78 46.03
CA ASN A 81 -40.14 13.28 46.69
C ASN A 81 -39.95 14.63 47.43
N LEU A 82 -39.21 15.58 46.80
CA LEU A 82 -39.10 16.95 47.34
C LEU A 82 -40.46 17.64 47.22
N PRO A 83 -41.08 18.08 48.34
CA PRO A 83 -42.37 18.79 48.28
C PRO A 83 -42.19 20.16 47.63
N ILE A 84 -43.05 20.48 46.68
CA ILE A 84 -43.07 21.78 45.96
C ILE A 84 -44.15 22.72 46.48
N GLU A 85 -45.05 22.20 47.33
CA GLU A 85 -46.15 22.94 47.96
C GLU A 85 -46.28 22.59 49.43
N GLY A 86 -47.09 23.34 50.19
CA GLY A 86 -47.35 23.11 51.60
C GLY A 86 -46.30 23.66 52.55
N SER A 87 -46.45 23.37 53.86
CA SER A 87 -45.58 23.86 54.95
C SER A 87 -44.14 23.39 54.85
N ASP A 88 -43.90 22.25 54.23
CA ASP A 88 -42.59 21.64 54.04
C ASP A 88 -41.98 21.82 52.68
N ARG A 89 -42.53 22.79 51.92
CA ARG A 89 -42.04 23.16 50.59
C ARG A 89 -40.52 23.33 50.57
N PHE A 90 -39.88 22.65 49.61
CA PHE A 90 -38.40 22.61 49.39
C PHE A 90 -37.58 22.16 50.61
N SER A 91 -38.21 21.53 51.61
CA SER A 91 -37.48 20.96 52.71
C SER A 91 -36.91 19.58 52.39
N ILE A 92 -35.63 19.42 52.53
CA ILE A 92 -34.92 18.16 52.29
C ILE A 92 -34.93 17.20 53.49
N ALA A 93 -35.52 17.61 54.65
CA ALA A 93 -35.43 16.84 55.90
C ALA A 93 -36.73 16.83 56.74
N ARG A 94 -37.69 17.73 56.53
CA ARG A 94 -38.92 17.82 57.40
C ARG A 94 -40.03 16.90 56.89
N ASP A 95 -40.18 16.77 55.58
CA ASP A 95 -41.19 15.90 54.98
C ASP A 95 -40.79 14.45 55.11
N PHE A 96 -41.74 13.60 55.46
CA PHE A 96 -41.50 12.17 55.75
C PHE A 96 -41.20 11.35 54.50
N MET A 97 -41.56 11.85 53.29
CA MET A 97 -41.32 11.19 52.00
C MET A 97 -40.02 11.62 51.34
N THR A 98 -39.47 12.81 51.71
CA THR A 98 -38.26 13.33 51.10
C THR A 98 -37.06 12.49 51.49
N MET A 99 -36.33 12.00 50.46
CA MET A 99 -35.20 11.11 50.66
C MET A 99 -34.00 11.61 49.80
N ARG A 100 -32.83 11.66 50.45
CA ARG A 100 -31.54 11.84 49.77
C ARG A 100 -31.03 10.46 49.41
N ARG A 101 -30.88 10.20 48.09
CA ARG A 101 -30.53 8.88 47.57
C ARG A 101 -29.09 8.84 47.12
N VAL A 102 -28.38 7.77 47.48
CA VAL A 102 -27.12 7.34 46.90
C VAL A 102 -27.27 5.87 46.53
N GLY A 103 -26.96 5.51 45.28
CA GLY A 103 -27.13 4.15 44.82
C GLY A 103 -26.06 3.76 43.78
N VAL A 104 -25.87 2.46 43.63
CA VAL A 104 -25.03 1.86 42.58
C VAL A 104 -25.88 0.95 41.73
N MET A 105 -25.79 1.10 40.41
CA MET A 105 -26.43 0.23 39.44
C MET A 105 -25.37 -0.48 38.61
N GLN A 106 -25.54 -1.77 38.37
CA GLN A 106 -24.69 -2.56 37.50
C GLN A 106 -25.53 -3.26 36.44
N GLU A 107 -25.15 -3.03 35.17
CA GLU A 107 -25.67 -3.83 34.05
C GLU A 107 -24.96 -5.16 33.97
N MET A 108 -25.72 -6.22 33.69
CA MET A 108 -25.24 -7.60 33.61
C MET A 108 -25.58 -8.16 32.23
N PRO A 109 -24.87 -7.74 31.14
CA PRO A 109 -24.99 -8.36 29.83
C PRO A 109 -24.66 -9.85 29.95
N ARG A 110 -25.36 -10.68 29.19
CA ARG A 110 -25.09 -12.12 29.12
C ARG A 110 -23.66 -12.40 28.71
N ALA A 111 -23.04 -13.40 29.32
CA ALA A 111 -21.66 -13.78 29.04
C ALA A 111 -21.46 -14.10 27.53
N GLU A 112 -22.43 -14.78 26.90
CA GLU A 112 -22.39 -15.09 25.47
C GLU A 112 -22.36 -13.83 24.59
N LYS A 113 -23.13 -12.78 24.90
CA LYS A 113 -23.08 -11.51 24.19
C LYS A 113 -21.71 -10.82 24.32
N ARG A 114 -21.13 -10.86 25.53
CA ARG A 114 -19.79 -10.29 25.78
C ARG A 114 -18.71 -11.06 25.01
N THR A 115 -18.80 -12.39 24.99
CA THR A 115 -17.89 -13.24 24.19
C THR A 115 -18.00 -12.91 22.72
N LEU A 116 -19.22 -12.82 22.15
CA LEU A 116 -19.39 -12.47 20.74
C LEU A 116 -18.94 -11.06 20.40
N ARG A 117 -19.11 -10.09 21.31
CA ARG A 117 -18.57 -8.74 21.12
C ARG A 117 -17.06 -8.75 21.05
N ARG A 118 -16.40 -9.51 21.93
CA ARG A 118 -14.96 -9.72 21.90
C ARG A 118 -14.54 -10.40 20.59
N GLU A 119 -15.15 -11.52 20.22
CA GLU A 119 -14.87 -12.25 18.96
C GLU A 119 -15.00 -11.34 17.75
N ARG A 120 -16.00 -10.45 17.73
CA ARG A 120 -16.19 -9.49 16.65
C ARG A 120 -14.99 -8.57 16.50
N PHE A 121 -14.47 -7.98 17.57
CA PHE A 121 -13.30 -7.11 17.53
C PHE A 121 -12.00 -7.87 17.24
N GLU A 122 -11.88 -9.13 17.70
CA GLU A 122 -10.77 -10.01 17.33
C GLU A 122 -10.78 -10.30 15.82
N ALA A 123 -11.97 -10.53 15.26
CA ALA A 123 -12.14 -10.70 13.80
C ALA A 123 -11.85 -9.40 13.03
N ASP A 124 -12.24 -8.23 13.56
CA ASP A 124 -11.85 -6.93 13.00
C ASP A 124 -10.33 -6.74 13.03
N ALA A 125 -9.65 -7.10 14.14
CA ALA A 125 -8.19 -7.03 14.23
C ALA A 125 -7.49 -7.91 13.15
N LEU A 126 -8.03 -9.10 12.90
CA LEU A 126 -7.53 -9.98 11.84
C LEU A 126 -7.78 -9.36 10.46
N ARG A 127 -8.95 -8.78 10.21
CA ARG A 127 -9.26 -8.06 8.97
C ARG A 127 -8.24 -6.94 8.70
N GLU A 128 -7.90 -6.14 9.71
CA GLU A 128 -6.91 -5.07 9.56
C GLU A 128 -5.50 -5.60 9.25
N ARG A 129 -5.09 -6.74 9.80
CA ARG A 129 -3.82 -7.41 9.45
C ARG A 129 -3.82 -7.88 8.00
N ILE A 130 -4.90 -8.50 7.56
CA ILE A 130 -5.07 -8.95 6.16
C ILE A 130 -5.05 -7.73 5.22
N GLY A 131 -5.71 -6.62 5.60
CA GLY A 131 -5.66 -5.35 4.88
C GLY A 131 -4.23 -4.82 4.73
N GLY A 132 -3.38 -4.99 5.77
CA GLY A 132 -1.95 -4.68 5.70
C GLY A 132 -1.21 -5.52 4.66
N THR A 133 -1.54 -6.80 4.54
CA THR A 133 -0.96 -7.69 3.51
C THR A 133 -1.37 -7.26 2.10
N ALA A 134 -2.63 -6.88 1.90
CA ALA A 134 -3.10 -6.33 0.62
C ALA A 134 -2.38 -5.02 0.26
N ALA A 135 -2.22 -4.12 1.22
CA ALA A 135 -1.48 -2.88 1.03
C ALA A 135 0.00 -3.12 0.67
N LEU A 136 0.63 -4.15 1.23
CA LEU A 136 1.99 -4.54 0.89
C LEU A 136 2.10 -5.04 -0.57
N ALA A 137 1.18 -5.87 -1.03
CA ALA A 137 1.14 -6.34 -2.42
C ALA A 137 1.04 -5.17 -3.40
N MET A 138 0.12 -4.24 -3.14
CA MET A 138 -0.03 -3.02 -3.95
C MET A 138 1.24 -2.16 -3.93
N LEU A 139 1.86 -1.95 -2.76
CA LEU A 139 3.09 -1.20 -2.61
C LEU A 139 4.23 -1.82 -3.43
N GLN A 140 4.41 -3.14 -3.34
CA GLN A 140 5.45 -3.87 -4.08
C GLN A 140 5.21 -3.75 -5.59
N ARG A 141 3.99 -3.97 -6.05
CA ARG A 141 3.62 -3.81 -7.46
C ARG A 141 3.91 -2.39 -7.97
N ASP A 142 3.41 -1.37 -7.27
CA ASP A 142 3.52 0.02 -7.72
C ASP A 142 4.98 0.50 -7.69
N THR A 143 5.76 0.07 -6.69
CA THR A 143 7.21 0.33 -6.64
C THR A 143 7.93 -0.35 -7.79
N ALA A 144 7.61 -1.61 -8.11
CA ALA A 144 8.19 -2.34 -9.23
C ALA A 144 7.88 -1.67 -10.57
N LEU A 145 6.64 -1.25 -10.78
CA LEU A 145 6.23 -0.54 -12.00
C LEU A 145 6.99 0.78 -12.17
N ALA A 146 7.11 1.59 -11.14
CA ALA A 146 7.85 2.85 -11.19
C ALA A 146 9.37 2.64 -11.40
N TRP A 147 9.93 1.57 -10.79
CA TRP A 147 11.33 1.20 -11.01
C TRP A 147 11.58 0.77 -12.46
N LEU A 148 10.69 -0.05 -13.04
CA LEU A 148 10.76 -0.48 -14.45
C LEU A 148 10.60 0.69 -15.41
N ASP A 149 9.68 1.62 -15.13
CA ASP A 149 9.50 2.81 -15.96
C ASP A 149 10.76 3.67 -16.01
N ARG A 150 11.44 3.86 -14.88
CA ARG A 150 12.73 4.53 -14.82
C ARG A 150 13.82 3.75 -15.59
N TYR A 151 13.91 2.44 -15.33
CA TYR A 151 14.90 1.56 -15.96
C TYR A 151 14.85 1.60 -17.49
N PHE A 152 13.65 1.48 -18.05
CA PHE A 152 13.49 1.52 -19.50
C PHE A 152 13.63 2.93 -20.09
N ALA A 153 13.25 3.98 -19.38
CA ALA A 153 13.51 5.34 -19.81
C ALA A 153 15.00 5.64 -19.92
N GLU A 154 15.81 5.20 -18.94
CA GLU A 154 17.28 5.34 -18.98
C GLU A 154 17.87 4.55 -20.16
N ARG A 155 17.46 3.32 -20.39
CA ARG A 155 17.93 2.52 -21.54
C ARG A 155 17.56 3.09 -22.88
N GLN A 156 16.35 3.64 -23.02
CA GLN A 156 15.94 4.32 -24.24
C GLN A 156 16.78 5.59 -24.49
N GLN A 157 17.10 6.34 -23.43
CA GLN A 157 18.00 7.50 -23.56
C GLN A 157 19.38 7.10 -24.08
N ASP A 158 19.94 5.98 -23.61
CA ASP A 158 21.24 5.53 -24.05
C ASP A 158 21.25 5.20 -25.55
N VAL A 159 20.19 4.53 -26.04
CA VAL A 159 20.01 4.25 -27.47
C VAL A 159 19.95 5.54 -28.31
N VAL A 160 19.20 6.55 -27.85
CA VAL A 160 19.04 7.81 -28.54
C VAL A 160 20.35 8.63 -28.51
N ARG A 161 21.08 8.65 -27.39
CA ARG A 161 22.36 9.34 -27.24
C ARG A 161 23.43 8.74 -28.17
N GLU A 162 23.48 7.40 -28.27
CA GLU A 162 24.35 6.71 -29.22
C GLU A 162 24.09 7.18 -30.65
N GLN A 163 22.82 7.29 -31.05
CA GLN A 163 22.44 7.79 -32.35
C GLN A 163 22.76 9.26 -32.62
N ILE A 164 22.66 10.10 -31.59
CA ILE A 164 23.08 11.52 -31.70
C ILE A 164 24.57 11.61 -32.07
N ALA A 165 25.40 10.78 -31.44
CA ALA A 165 26.83 10.73 -31.74
C ALA A 165 27.08 10.36 -33.21
N GLU A 166 26.39 9.31 -33.72
CA GLU A 166 26.48 8.92 -35.14
C GLU A 166 25.91 9.98 -36.09
N ALA A 167 24.78 10.61 -35.75
CA ALA A 167 24.17 11.65 -36.57
C ALA A 167 25.05 12.92 -36.68
N ARG A 168 25.82 13.25 -35.61
CA ARG A 168 26.81 14.34 -35.66
C ARG A 168 27.96 14.05 -36.63
N LEU A 169 28.45 12.82 -36.64
CA LEU A 169 29.43 12.40 -37.67
C LEU A 169 28.88 12.50 -39.10
N ALA A 170 27.58 12.24 -39.28
CA ALA A 170 26.94 12.43 -40.59
C ALA A 170 26.87 13.91 -41.02
N ILE A 171 26.73 14.87 -40.09
CA ILE A 171 26.84 16.31 -40.40
C ILE A 171 28.24 16.63 -40.90
N GLU A 172 29.29 16.20 -40.21
CA GLU A 172 30.69 16.42 -40.62
C GLU A 172 30.96 15.83 -42.00
N ALA A 173 30.47 14.61 -42.27
CA ALA A 173 30.59 13.96 -43.57
C ALA A 173 29.87 14.72 -44.69
N ALA A 174 28.63 15.20 -44.43
CA ALA A 174 27.86 15.99 -45.37
C ALA A 174 28.56 17.33 -45.69
N GLU A 175 29.11 18.01 -44.69
CA GLU A 175 29.88 19.26 -44.90
C GLU A 175 31.17 19.03 -45.69
N ALA A 176 31.88 17.94 -45.41
CA ALA A 176 33.09 17.57 -46.18
C ALA A 176 32.76 17.23 -47.63
N ALA A 177 31.68 16.49 -47.88
CA ALA A 177 31.19 16.19 -49.21
C ALA A 177 30.77 17.45 -49.97
N TYR A 178 30.09 18.37 -49.32
CA TYR A 178 29.69 19.66 -49.90
C TYR A 178 30.90 20.50 -50.26
N ARG A 179 31.89 20.66 -49.37
CA ARG A 179 33.15 21.39 -49.66
C ARG A 179 33.93 20.81 -50.83
N SER A 180 33.87 19.51 -51.04
CA SER A 180 34.52 18.80 -52.13
C SER A 180 33.65 18.70 -53.41
N ASN A 181 32.53 19.41 -53.45
CA ASN A 181 31.56 19.43 -54.59
C ASN A 181 30.98 18.05 -54.92
N ARG A 182 30.94 17.12 -53.93
CA ARG A 182 30.40 15.76 -54.06
C ARG A 182 29.09 15.56 -53.31
N GLY A 183 28.64 16.56 -52.55
CA GLY A 183 27.39 16.56 -51.77
C GLY A 183 26.57 17.82 -52.00
N MET A 184 25.33 17.81 -51.54
CA MET A 184 24.40 18.92 -51.71
C MET A 184 24.09 19.57 -50.35
N ARG A 185 23.79 20.90 -50.36
CA ARG A 185 23.44 21.64 -49.16
C ARG A 185 22.22 21.05 -48.39
N PRO A 186 21.17 20.53 -49.04
CA PRO A 186 20.08 19.83 -48.37
C PRO A 186 20.52 18.65 -47.53
N ASP A 187 21.62 17.97 -47.82
CA ASP A 187 22.12 16.83 -47.03
C ASP A 187 22.59 17.27 -45.66
N ILE A 188 23.23 18.45 -45.58
CA ILE A 188 23.65 19.06 -44.30
C ILE A 188 22.43 19.40 -43.46
N SER A 189 21.42 20.05 -44.06
CA SER A 189 20.19 20.43 -43.37
C SER A 189 19.40 19.20 -42.87
N ALA A 190 19.37 18.11 -43.66
CA ALA A 190 18.73 16.85 -43.29
C ALA A 190 19.42 16.19 -42.06
N ALA A 191 20.77 16.15 -42.05
CA ALA A 191 21.54 15.62 -40.96
C ALA A 191 21.37 16.47 -39.66
N GLN A 192 21.35 17.82 -39.78
CA GLN A 192 21.10 18.73 -38.67
C GLN A 192 19.68 18.56 -38.12
N SER A 193 18.67 18.41 -38.99
CA SER A 193 17.28 18.15 -38.61
C SER A 193 17.13 16.83 -37.84
N MET A 194 17.86 15.79 -38.25
CA MET A 194 17.88 14.52 -37.56
C MET A 194 18.42 14.66 -36.11
N VAL A 195 19.53 15.37 -35.93
CA VAL A 195 20.08 15.62 -34.58
C VAL A 195 19.08 16.37 -33.72
N ALA A 196 18.43 17.43 -34.23
CA ALA A 196 17.44 18.19 -33.50
C ALA A 196 16.23 17.33 -33.05
N GLN A 197 15.77 16.41 -33.94
CA GLN A 197 14.69 15.47 -33.61
C GLN A 197 15.11 14.47 -32.50
N LEU A 198 16.34 13.98 -32.53
CA LEU A 198 16.88 13.08 -31.52
C LEU A 198 17.08 13.80 -30.17
N ASP A 199 17.53 15.05 -30.18
CA ASP A 199 17.66 15.89 -28.98
C ASP A 199 16.27 16.12 -28.32
N ASP A 200 15.22 16.39 -29.10
CA ASP A 200 13.84 16.47 -28.59
C ASP A 200 13.39 15.13 -27.97
N ARG A 201 13.73 14.01 -28.60
CA ARG A 201 13.44 12.69 -28.07
C ARG A 201 14.13 12.44 -26.72
N VAL A 202 15.39 12.86 -26.57
CA VAL A 202 16.11 12.79 -25.27
C VAL A 202 15.38 13.61 -24.21
N ALA A 203 14.93 14.83 -24.55
CA ALA A 203 14.18 15.67 -23.60
C ALA A 203 12.87 15.02 -23.14
N GLN A 204 12.14 14.36 -24.06
CA GLN A 204 10.93 13.59 -23.71
C GLN A 204 11.23 12.43 -22.77
N LEU A 205 12.29 11.66 -23.03
CA LEU A 205 12.71 10.54 -22.20
C LEU A 205 13.24 11.01 -20.84
N GLU A 206 13.93 12.15 -20.78
CA GLU A 206 14.36 12.76 -19.51
C GLU A 206 13.15 13.16 -18.64
N ARG A 207 12.11 13.70 -19.25
CA ARG A 207 10.85 13.97 -18.53
C ARG A 207 10.24 12.67 -17.96
N GLN A 208 10.21 11.58 -18.75
CA GLN A 208 9.69 10.28 -18.30
C GLN A 208 10.53 9.74 -17.14
N ARG A 209 11.85 9.77 -17.27
CA ARG A 209 12.79 9.38 -16.19
C ARG A 209 12.52 10.16 -14.91
N ARG A 210 12.44 11.50 -14.99
CA ARG A 210 12.15 12.36 -13.83
C ARG A 210 10.81 12.04 -13.18
N THR A 211 9.78 11.81 -13.98
CA THR A 211 8.46 11.42 -13.47
C THR A 211 8.54 10.09 -12.70
N ALA A 212 9.24 9.10 -13.24
CA ALA A 212 9.42 7.82 -12.56
C ALA A 212 10.24 7.94 -11.27
N VAL A 213 11.30 8.78 -11.24
CA VAL A 213 12.07 9.08 -10.02
C VAL A 213 11.18 9.74 -8.97
N ILE A 214 10.38 10.74 -9.34
CA ILE A 214 9.44 11.41 -8.42
C ILE A 214 8.44 10.39 -7.83
N GLN A 215 7.92 9.47 -8.63
CA GLN A 215 7.06 8.41 -8.15
C GLN A 215 7.78 7.48 -7.16
N LEU A 216 9.01 7.08 -7.47
CA LEU A 216 9.82 6.26 -6.57
C LEU A 216 10.15 6.97 -5.25
N THR A 217 10.40 8.28 -5.28
CA THR A 217 10.70 9.08 -4.07
C THR A 217 9.58 8.97 -3.03
N ARG A 218 8.33 8.76 -3.44
CA ARG A 218 7.20 8.54 -2.53
C ARG A 218 7.46 7.36 -1.58
N TRP A 219 8.13 6.32 -2.03
CA TRP A 219 8.34 5.09 -1.28
C TRP A 219 9.79 4.89 -0.82
N LEU A 220 10.76 5.46 -1.56
CA LEU A 220 12.18 5.22 -1.33
C LEU A 220 12.92 6.42 -0.74
N GLY A 221 12.27 7.60 -0.68
CA GLY A 221 12.95 8.84 -0.30
C GLY A 221 14.17 9.09 -1.20
N ASP A 222 15.29 9.51 -0.62
CA ASP A 222 16.53 9.84 -1.32
C ASP A 222 17.14 8.63 -2.07
N ALA A 223 16.82 7.40 -1.68
CA ALA A 223 17.30 6.21 -2.38
C ALA A 223 16.76 6.11 -3.83
N ALA A 224 15.68 6.83 -4.15
CA ALA A 224 15.14 6.90 -5.51
C ALA A 224 16.10 7.57 -6.53
N GLU A 225 17.10 8.32 -6.08
CA GLU A 225 18.09 8.97 -6.96
C GLU A 225 19.34 8.09 -7.25
N ARG A 226 19.50 6.98 -6.53
CA ARG A 226 20.64 6.07 -6.73
C ARG A 226 20.67 5.53 -8.15
N PRO A 227 21.86 5.25 -8.74
CA PRO A 227 21.97 4.54 -10.01
C PRO A 227 21.20 3.21 -9.96
N LEU A 228 20.53 2.83 -11.04
CA LEU A 228 19.82 1.57 -11.08
C LEU A 228 20.78 0.38 -11.28
N GLY A 229 20.47 -0.73 -10.60
CA GLY A 229 21.11 -2.02 -10.82
C GLY A 229 20.57 -2.76 -12.04
N ALA A 230 21.03 -4.00 -12.23
CA ALA A 230 20.47 -4.88 -13.26
C ALA A 230 18.99 -5.19 -12.97
N GLY A 231 18.22 -5.32 -14.05
CA GLY A 231 16.81 -5.75 -13.94
C GLY A 231 16.70 -7.23 -13.54
N PRO A 232 15.59 -7.63 -12.95
CA PRO A 232 15.31 -9.04 -12.67
C PRO A 232 15.07 -9.80 -13.99
N ASP A 233 15.06 -11.13 -13.90
CA ASP A 233 14.65 -11.96 -15.05
C ASP A 233 13.12 -12.00 -15.15
N TRP A 234 12.56 -11.14 -16.00
CA TRP A 234 11.13 -11.13 -16.34
C TRP A 234 10.73 -12.12 -17.43
N THR A 235 11.70 -12.88 -18.00
CA THR A 235 11.40 -13.90 -19.01
C THR A 235 10.87 -15.19 -18.43
N ALA A 236 11.20 -15.47 -17.17
CA ALA A 236 10.62 -16.58 -16.41
C ALA A 236 9.14 -16.28 -16.07
N PRO A 237 8.24 -17.24 -16.29
CA PRO A 237 6.83 -17.06 -15.94
C PRO A 237 6.69 -16.84 -14.43
N PRO A 238 5.90 -15.83 -13.99
CA PRO A 238 5.64 -15.65 -12.56
C PRO A 238 5.03 -16.90 -11.96
N ALA A 239 5.47 -17.28 -10.75
CA ALA A 239 5.02 -18.52 -10.09
C ALA A 239 3.49 -18.60 -9.96
N HIS A 240 2.83 -17.45 -9.71
CA HIS A 240 1.39 -17.35 -9.59
C HIS A 240 0.65 -17.53 -10.93
N ALA A 241 1.28 -17.22 -12.07
CA ALA A 241 0.68 -17.37 -13.40
C ALA A 241 0.40 -18.84 -13.76
N LEU A 242 1.19 -19.78 -13.21
CA LEU A 242 1.05 -21.21 -13.48
C LEU A 242 -0.09 -21.87 -12.69
N ARG A 243 -0.56 -21.25 -11.59
CA ARG A 243 -1.57 -21.81 -10.67
C ARG A 243 -2.58 -20.73 -10.24
N LEU A 244 -3.17 -20.03 -11.20
CA LEU A 244 -4.05 -18.88 -10.93
C LEU A 244 -5.20 -19.20 -9.98
N GLU A 245 -5.84 -20.36 -10.10
CA GLU A 245 -6.98 -20.72 -9.26
C GLU A 245 -6.57 -20.96 -7.80
N GLU A 246 -5.42 -21.62 -7.58
CA GLU A 246 -4.86 -21.79 -6.24
C GLU A 246 -4.41 -20.43 -5.67
N SER A 247 -3.75 -19.61 -6.48
CA SER A 247 -3.28 -18.29 -6.08
C SER A 247 -4.44 -17.34 -5.69
N MET A 248 -5.62 -17.48 -6.32
CA MET A 248 -6.81 -16.70 -5.94
C MET A 248 -7.31 -17.02 -4.53
N THR A 249 -7.14 -18.24 -4.03
CA THR A 249 -7.53 -18.56 -2.63
C THR A 249 -6.71 -17.79 -1.60
N GLN A 250 -5.51 -17.35 -1.98
CA GLN A 250 -4.55 -16.64 -1.11
C GLN A 250 -4.46 -15.15 -1.46
N HIS A 251 -5.29 -14.69 -2.41
CA HIS A 251 -5.30 -13.28 -2.79
C HIS A 251 -5.72 -12.41 -1.61
N PRO A 252 -4.91 -11.42 -1.18
CA PRO A 252 -5.15 -10.70 0.07
C PRO A 252 -6.49 -9.98 0.12
N GLU A 253 -6.98 -9.45 -1.01
CA GLU A 253 -8.28 -8.79 -1.08
C GLU A 253 -9.42 -9.79 -0.85
N LEU A 254 -9.35 -10.99 -1.44
CA LEU A 254 -10.34 -12.05 -1.23
C LEU A 254 -10.32 -12.56 0.22
N ALA A 255 -9.13 -12.67 0.82
CA ALA A 255 -8.98 -12.99 2.24
C ALA A 255 -9.61 -11.90 3.13
N GLY A 256 -9.46 -10.61 2.76
CA GLY A 256 -10.10 -9.48 3.43
C GLY A 256 -11.63 -9.55 3.37
N LEU A 257 -12.20 -9.86 2.21
CA LEU A 257 -13.64 -10.04 2.05
C LEU A 257 -14.16 -11.26 2.83
N ALA A 258 -13.43 -12.38 2.82
CA ALA A 258 -13.79 -13.55 3.63
C ALA A 258 -13.80 -13.22 5.14
N GLN A 259 -12.85 -12.41 5.61
CA GLN A 259 -12.83 -11.95 6.99
C GLN A 259 -13.97 -10.98 7.30
N GLN A 260 -14.38 -10.15 6.34
CA GLN A 260 -15.55 -9.28 6.48
C GLN A 260 -16.85 -10.09 6.58
N GLU A 261 -16.98 -11.20 5.83
CA GLU A 261 -18.08 -12.16 6.01
C GLU A 261 -18.06 -12.79 7.41
N ALA A 262 -16.88 -13.15 7.93
CA ALA A 262 -16.76 -13.68 9.28
C ALA A 262 -17.26 -12.67 10.34
N VAL A 263 -16.90 -11.39 10.23
CA VAL A 263 -17.44 -10.31 11.10
C VAL A 263 -18.95 -10.22 10.97
N ALA A 264 -19.50 -10.22 9.76
CA ALA A 264 -20.95 -10.14 9.54
C ALA A 264 -21.69 -11.35 10.10
N SER A 265 -21.09 -12.55 10.06
CA SER A 265 -21.67 -13.76 10.68
C SER A 265 -21.75 -13.64 12.21
N ILE A 266 -20.73 -13.05 12.85
CA ILE A 266 -20.74 -12.76 14.28
C ILE A 266 -21.81 -11.71 14.60
N ASP A 267 -21.92 -10.65 13.79
CA ASP A 267 -22.97 -9.63 13.95
C ASP A 267 -24.39 -10.24 13.83
N ALA A 268 -24.61 -11.21 12.92
CA ALA A 268 -25.88 -11.92 12.82
C ALA A 268 -26.17 -12.79 14.06
N ARG A 269 -25.17 -13.48 14.60
CA ARG A 269 -25.29 -14.23 15.87
C ARG A 269 -25.57 -13.28 17.04
N LEU A 270 -24.90 -12.14 17.11
CA LEU A 270 -25.11 -11.13 18.14
C LEU A 270 -26.54 -10.58 18.08
N ALA A 271 -27.05 -10.28 16.89
CA ALA A 271 -28.43 -9.85 16.68
C ALA A 271 -29.44 -10.91 17.13
N SER A 272 -29.17 -12.20 16.90
CA SER A 272 -30.04 -13.28 17.37
C SER A 272 -30.15 -13.35 18.88
N LEU A 273 -29.08 -12.99 19.60
CA LEU A 273 -29.07 -12.90 21.06
C LEU A 273 -29.78 -11.65 21.60
N ALA A 274 -30.16 -10.69 20.76
CA ALA A 274 -30.94 -9.54 21.19
C ALA A 274 -32.36 -9.90 21.69
N LYS A 275 -32.85 -11.10 21.33
CA LYS A 275 -34.08 -11.69 21.88
C LYS A 275 -33.95 -12.10 23.38
N GLN A 276 -32.74 -12.31 23.82
CA GLN A 276 -32.43 -12.67 25.20
C GLN A 276 -32.07 -11.40 25.95
N PRO A 277 -32.94 -10.96 26.93
CA PRO A 277 -32.68 -9.69 27.62
C PRO A 277 -31.46 -9.79 28.53
N ASP A 278 -30.77 -8.68 28.62
CA ASP A 278 -29.81 -8.44 29.68
C ASP A 278 -30.55 -7.94 30.89
N TRP A 279 -29.96 -8.04 32.07
CA TRP A 279 -30.57 -7.56 33.29
C TRP A 279 -29.63 -6.60 34.00
N SER A 280 -30.19 -5.77 34.88
CA SER A 280 -29.42 -4.92 35.76
C SER A 280 -29.93 -5.01 37.20
N TRP A 281 -29.06 -4.78 38.17
CA TRP A 281 -29.42 -4.62 39.55
C TRP A 281 -29.02 -3.25 40.05
N GLU A 282 -29.77 -2.74 41.04
CA GLU A 282 -29.55 -1.47 41.72
C GLU A 282 -29.66 -1.63 43.22
N LEU A 283 -28.66 -1.14 43.94
CA LEU A 283 -28.67 -1.03 45.40
C LEU A 283 -28.63 0.45 45.73
N THR A 284 -29.64 0.89 46.50
CA THR A 284 -29.81 2.30 46.86
C THR A 284 -29.96 2.47 48.37
N TYR A 285 -29.17 3.36 48.93
CA TYR A 285 -29.36 3.86 50.30
C TYR A 285 -30.08 5.21 50.24
N GLN A 286 -31.14 5.33 51.06
CA GLN A 286 -32.01 6.50 51.14
C GLN A 286 -31.96 7.07 52.55
N GLN A 287 -31.42 8.28 52.67
CA GLN A 287 -31.37 8.98 53.93
C GLN A 287 -32.58 9.91 54.04
N ARG A 288 -33.36 9.75 55.10
CA ARG A 288 -34.51 10.57 55.45
C ARG A 288 -34.15 11.63 56.47
N GLY A 289 -35.15 12.44 56.88
CA GLY A 289 -34.97 13.39 57.97
C GLY A 289 -34.69 12.65 59.33
N SER A 290 -34.07 13.35 60.24
CA SER A 290 -33.58 12.78 61.53
C SER A 290 -34.64 12.05 62.38
N GLN A 291 -35.93 12.31 62.12
CA GLN A 291 -37.06 11.67 62.82
C GLN A 291 -37.51 10.36 62.16
N TYR A 292 -36.94 9.99 61.01
CA TYR A 292 -37.38 8.84 60.25
C TYR A 292 -36.21 7.87 60.02
N ALA A 293 -36.51 6.58 59.94
CA ALA A 293 -35.54 5.54 59.70
C ALA A 293 -35.05 5.66 58.23
N ASN A 294 -33.74 5.49 58.05
CA ASN A 294 -33.15 5.37 56.71
C ASN A 294 -33.54 4.05 56.04
N MET A 295 -33.54 4.00 54.72
CA MET A 295 -33.96 2.83 53.96
C MET A 295 -32.86 2.34 53.02
N VAL A 296 -32.92 1.04 52.73
CA VAL A 296 -32.14 0.41 51.68
C VAL A 296 -33.12 -0.23 50.68
N SER A 297 -32.92 0.00 49.42
CA SER A 297 -33.74 -0.60 48.34
C SER A 297 -32.85 -1.39 47.40
N ILE A 298 -33.32 -2.57 46.99
CA ILE A 298 -32.70 -3.41 46.01
C ILE A 298 -33.71 -3.52 44.83
N GLY A 299 -33.28 -3.19 43.62
CA GLY A 299 -34.08 -3.25 42.41
C GLY A 299 -33.43 -4.13 41.35
N PHE A 300 -34.27 -4.76 40.53
CA PHE A 300 -33.85 -5.50 39.35
C PHE A 300 -34.65 -4.99 38.15
N SER A 301 -33.94 -4.80 37.02
CA SER A 301 -34.60 -4.37 35.78
C SER A 301 -34.23 -5.35 34.66
N ILE A 302 -35.26 -5.79 33.93
CA ILE A 302 -35.12 -6.72 32.81
C ILE A 302 -36.00 -6.19 31.67
N PRO A 303 -35.45 -5.77 30.51
CA PRO A 303 -36.22 -5.37 29.33
C PRO A 303 -36.92 -6.58 28.74
N LEU A 304 -38.22 -6.45 28.43
CA LEU A 304 -39.01 -7.53 27.85
C LEU A 304 -39.18 -7.34 26.33
N PRO A 305 -38.71 -8.24 25.49
CA PRO A 305 -38.82 -8.13 24.04
C PRO A 305 -40.20 -8.57 23.52
N LEU A 306 -41.27 -7.83 23.87
CA LEU A 306 -42.67 -8.20 23.57
C LEU A 306 -43.01 -8.18 22.08
N TRP A 307 -42.31 -7.42 21.29
CA TRP A 307 -42.57 -7.28 19.83
C TRP A 307 -41.35 -7.78 19.00
N SER A 308 -40.82 -8.94 19.33
CA SER A 308 -39.63 -9.49 18.68
C SER A 308 -39.79 -9.63 17.17
N ALA A 309 -40.97 -10.00 16.70
CA ALA A 309 -41.28 -10.16 15.26
C ALA A 309 -41.06 -8.88 14.42
N ASN A 310 -41.29 -7.71 15.00
CA ASN A 310 -41.17 -6.42 14.29
C ASN A 310 -39.89 -5.66 14.59
N ARG A 311 -39.07 -6.12 15.56
CA ARG A 311 -37.80 -5.49 15.94
C ARG A 311 -36.63 -6.48 15.80
N GLN A 312 -36.44 -7.36 16.77
CA GLN A 312 -35.27 -8.26 16.83
C GLN A 312 -35.21 -9.21 15.62
N ASP A 313 -36.36 -9.77 15.20
CA ASP A 313 -36.40 -10.66 14.02
C ASP A 313 -36.04 -9.90 12.74
N ARG A 314 -36.44 -8.63 12.63
CA ARG A 314 -36.09 -7.78 11.47
C ARG A 314 -34.60 -7.40 11.49
N GLU A 315 -34.03 -7.18 12.68
CA GLU A 315 -32.59 -6.93 12.82
C GLU A 315 -31.79 -8.17 12.41
N VAL A 316 -32.18 -9.36 12.90
CA VAL A 316 -31.57 -10.63 12.47
C VAL A 316 -31.64 -10.81 10.97
N ALA A 317 -32.84 -10.62 10.38
CA ALA A 317 -33.03 -10.73 8.93
C ALA A 317 -32.14 -9.72 8.14
N SER A 318 -32.02 -8.49 8.65
CA SER A 318 -31.11 -7.48 8.06
C SER A 318 -29.66 -7.92 8.12
N LYS A 319 -29.17 -8.46 9.23
CA LYS A 319 -27.79 -8.93 9.38
C LYS A 319 -27.50 -10.15 8.50
N LEU A 320 -28.47 -11.07 8.36
CA LEU A 320 -28.34 -12.21 7.46
C LEU A 320 -28.30 -11.77 5.98
N ALA A 321 -29.11 -10.79 5.59
CA ALA A 321 -29.07 -10.23 4.23
C ALA A 321 -27.72 -9.52 3.96
N THR A 322 -27.14 -8.86 4.97
CA THR A 322 -25.80 -8.28 4.85
C THR A 322 -24.73 -9.37 4.64
N LEU A 323 -24.83 -10.48 5.37
CA LEU A 323 -23.92 -11.61 5.19
C LEU A 323 -24.04 -12.22 3.78
N GLU A 324 -25.25 -12.41 3.29
CA GLU A 324 -25.51 -12.88 1.92
C GLU A 324 -24.94 -11.92 0.87
N GLN A 325 -25.14 -10.61 1.06
CA GLN A 325 -24.57 -9.56 0.20
C GLN A 325 -23.05 -9.68 0.13
N LEU A 326 -22.36 -9.82 1.26
CA LEU A 326 -20.89 -9.92 1.31
C LEU A 326 -20.40 -11.20 0.61
N GLY A 327 -21.08 -12.33 0.78
CA GLY A 327 -20.77 -13.56 0.07
C GLY A 327 -20.88 -13.40 -1.45
N ALA A 328 -21.94 -12.74 -1.93
CA ALA A 328 -22.10 -12.44 -3.35
C ALA A 328 -21.03 -11.48 -3.87
N GLN A 329 -20.68 -10.45 -3.10
CA GLN A 329 -19.59 -9.52 -3.44
C GLN A 329 -18.23 -10.23 -3.53
N ARG A 330 -17.90 -11.10 -2.59
CA ARG A 330 -16.64 -11.87 -2.62
C ARG A 330 -16.56 -12.75 -3.87
N GLU A 331 -17.65 -13.41 -4.24
CA GLU A 331 -17.69 -14.24 -5.44
C GLU A 331 -17.56 -13.43 -6.72
N ASP A 332 -18.15 -12.25 -6.79
CA ASP A 332 -18.01 -11.33 -7.93
C ASP A 332 -16.55 -10.84 -8.08
N VAL A 333 -15.95 -10.38 -6.99
CA VAL A 333 -14.54 -9.94 -6.96
C VAL A 333 -13.60 -11.11 -7.32
N ARG A 334 -13.88 -12.33 -6.84
CA ARG A 334 -13.09 -13.52 -7.21
C ARG A 334 -13.10 -13.77 -8.71
N ARG A 335 -14.29 -13.68 -9.33
CA ARG A 335 -14.43 -13.85 -10.78
C ARG A 335 -13.71 -12.75 -11.57
N ALA A 336 -13.83 -11.50 -11.10
CA ALA A 336 -13.14 -10.36 -11.72
C ALA A 336 -11.62 -10.53 -11.68
N HIS A 337 -11.04 -10.83 -10.53
CA HIS A 337 -9.60 -11.05 -10.40
C HIS A 337 -9.11 -12.25 -11.22
N LEU A 338 -9.87 -13.33 -11.26
CA LEU A 338 -9.50 -14.47 -12.08
C LEU A 338 -9.50 -14.13 -13.58
N ALA A 339 -10.50 -13.36 -14.04
CA ALA A 339 -10.56 -12.92 -15.43
C ALA A 339 -9.41 -11.96 -15.77
N GLU A 340 -9.12 -11.01 -14.89
CA GLU A 340 -8.00 -10.06 -15.02
C GLU A 340 -6.65 -10.80 -15.08
N ALA A 341 -6.39 -11.72 -14.13
CA ALA A 341 -5.15 -12.47 -14.10
C ALA A 341 -4.96 -13.35 -15.36
N ARG A 342 -6.05 -13.98 -15.85
CA ARG A 342 -6.01 -14.73 -17.13
C ARG A 342 -5.70 -13.81 -18.30
N GLY A 343 -6.27 -12.59 -18.32
CA GLY A 343 -5.98 -11.58 -19.33
C GLY A 343 -4.50 -11.17 -19.32
N MET A 344 -3.94 -10.91 -18.13
CA MET A 344 -2.51 -10.60 -17.97
C MET A 344 -1.60 -11.74 -18.41
N VAL A 345 -1.94 -13.00 -18.14
CA VAL A 345 -1.16 -14.15 -18.63
C VAL A 345 -1.17 -14.21 -20.16
N ALA A 346 -2.33 -14.07 -20.79
CA ALA A 346 -2.44 -14.06 -22.25
C ALA A 346 -1.66 -12.89 -22.87
N GLU A 347 -1.69 -11.72 -22.25
CA GLU A 347 -0.89 -10.56 -22.68
C GLU A 347 0.60 -10.83 -22.53
N TRP A 348 1.06 -11.38 -21.41
CA TRP A 348 2.45 -11.74 -21.18
C TRP A 348 2.97 -12.71 -22.25
N GLU A 349 2.20 -13.75 -22.59
CA GLU A 349 2.54 -14.71 -23.65
C GLU A 349 2.61 -14.04 -25.03
N SER A 350 1.65 -13.17 -25.33
CA SER A 350 1.63 -12.40 -26.58
C SER A 350 2.85 -11.50 -26.71
N LEU A 351 3.20 -10.74 -25.67
CA LEU A 351 4.35 -9.85 -25.62
C LEU A 351 5.66 -10.62 -25.78
N ARG A 352 5.79 -11.79 -25.13
CA ARG A 352 6.93 -12.68 -25.30
C ARG A 352 7.13 -13.11 -26.74
N GLY A 353 6.04 -13.53 -27.40
CA GLY A 353 6.09 -13.93 -28.82
C GLY A 353 6.44 -12.77 -29.76
N ARG A 354 5.99 -11.54 -29.43
CA ARG A 354 6.34 -10.33 -30.17
C ARG A 354 7.82 -9.99 -29.98
N LEU A 355 8.35 -10.01 -28.76
CA LEU A 355 9.78 -9.77 -28.49
C LEU A 355 10.68 -10.73 -29.27
N ALA A 356 10.34 -12.02 -29.27
CA ALA A 356 11.08 -13.00 -30.05
C ALA A 356 11.13 -12.63 -31.55
N ARG A 357 10.05 -12.11 -32.15
CA ARG A 357 10.03 -11.64 -33.53
C ARG A 357 10.89 -10.39 -33.74
N TYR A 358 10.91 -9.44 -32.80
CA TYR A 358 11.80 -8.28 -32.87
C TYR A 358 13.25 -8.73 -32.89
N ASP A 359 13.64 -9.63 -31.99
CA ASP A 359 15.02 -10.08 -31.84
C ASP A 359 15.47 -10.96 -33.02
N ALA A 360 14.62 -11.85 -33.54
CA ALA A 360 14.96 -12.78 -34.60
C ALA A 360 14.84 -12.18 -36.00
N THR A 361 14.03 -11.13 -36.21
CA THR A 361 13.70 -10.67 -37.56
C THR A 361 13.85 -9.16 -37.71
N LEU A 362 13.15 -8.35 -36.92
CA LEU A 362 13.04 -6.92 -37.20
C LEU A 362 14.34 -6.15 -36.94
N LEU A 363 15.05 -6.46 -35.85
CA LEU A 363 16.35 -5.85 -35.54
C LEU A 363 17.44 -6.23 -36.56
N PRO A 364 17.64 -7.52 -36.95
CA PRO A 364 18.58 -7.90 -37.99
C PRO A 364 18.28 -7.21 -39.32
N LEU A 365 17.03 -7.21 -39.79
CA LEU A 365 16.64 -6.56 -41.04
C LEU A 365 16.86 -5.04 -41.01
N ALA A 366 16.58 -4.36 -39.89
CA ALA A 366 16.84 -2.93 -39.76
C ALA A 366 18.34 -2.62 -39.86
N ARG A 367 19.21 -3.42 -39.26
CA ARG A 367 20.67 -3.29 -39.36
C ARG A 367 21.18 -3.57 -40.77
N GLU A 368 20.66 -4.63 -41.42
CA GLU A 368 21.00 -4.96 -42.79
C GLU A 368 20.64 -3.82 -43.76
N ARG A 369 19.47 -3.21 -43.60
CA ARG A 369 19.03 -2.04 -44.37
C ARG A 369 19.98 -0.86 -44.19
N VAL A 370 20.45 -0.58 -42.99
CA VAL A 370 21.45 0.48 -42.75
C VAL A 370 22.76 0.17 -43.47
N ASN A 371 23.26 -1.07 -43.38
CA ASN A 371 24.52 -1.47 -44.02
C ASN A 371 24.41 -1.35 -45.57
N ALA A 372 23.31 -1.84 -46.13
CA ALA A 372 23.06 -1.72 -47.58
C ALA A 372 22.98 -0.26 -48.05
N ALA A 373 22.32 0.62 -47.26
CA ALA A 373 22.26 2.05 -47.60
C ALA A 373 23.64 2.73 -47.48
N LEU A 374 24.48 2.37 -46.52
CA LEU A 374 25.84 2.87 -46.37
C LEU A 374 26.72 2.42 -47.53
N ASP A 375 26.65 1.17 -47.96
CA ASP A 375 27.43 0.64 -49.06
C ASP A 375 27.02 1.27 -50.40
N ALA A 376 25.71 1.45 -50.64
CA ALA A 376 25.22 2.18 -51.79
C ALA A 376 25.68 3.65 -51.83
N TYR A 377 25.69 4.32 -50.67
CA TYR A 377 26.20 5.69 -50.56
C TYR A 377 27.70 5.76 -50.82
N ARG A 378 28.51 4.84 -50.28
CA ARG A 378 29.96 4.76 -50.54
C ARG A 378 30.29 4.50 -52.00
N ALA A 379 29.45 3.70 -52.67
CA ALA A 379 29.56 3.44 -54.11
C ALA A 379 29.06 4.61 -54.96
N GLY A 380 28.54 5.67 -54.42
CA GLY A 380 27.95 6.80 -55.14
C GLY A 380 26.60 6.50 -55.80
N ALA A 381 25.97 5.37 -55.44
CA ALA A 381 24.69 4.91 -55.99
C ALA A 381 23.46 5.38 -55.17
N ALA A 382 23.66 5.94 -53.97
CA ALA A 382 22.61 6.44 -53.12
C ALA A 382 22.95 7.81 -52.52
N ALA A 383 21.94 8.61 -52.20
CA ALA A 383 22.10 9.88 -51.48
C ALA A 383 22.27 9.64 -49.96
N LEU A 384 22.91 10.58 -49.24
CA LEU A 384 23.08 10.54 -47.80
C LEU A 384 21.72 10.48 -47.07
N THR A 385 20.69 11.12 -47.61
CA THR A 385 19.33 11.10 -47.07
C THR A 385 18.78 9.67 -46.90
N GLN A 386 19.09 8.74 -47.80
CA GLN A 386 18.67 7.33 -47.69
C GLN A 386 19.37 6.63 -46.54
N VAL A 387 20.64 6.97 -46.26
CA VAL A 387 21.36 6.45 -45.08
C VAL A 387 20.73 6.98 -43.79
N LEU A 388 20.42 8.29 -43.75
CA LEU A 388 19.77 8.91 -42.56
C LEU A 388 18.38 8.31 -42.30
N GLU A 389 17.58 8.06 -43.34
CA GLU A 389 16.28 7.39 -43.26
C GLU A 389 16.41 5.95 -42.71
N ALA A 390 17.38 5.18 -43.25
CA ALA A 390 17.64 3.82 -42.78
C ALA A 390 18.06 3.80 -41.29
N ARG A 391 18.93 4.73 -40.87
CA ARG A 391 19.35 4.91 -39.47
C ARG A 391 18.19 5.29 -38.55
N ARG A 392 17.35 6.23 -38.98
CA ARG A 392 16.14 6.60 -38.23
C ARG A 392 15.24 5.38 -38.03
N ALA A 393 14.97 4.61 -39.07
CA ALA A 393 14.16 3.41 -39.01
C ALA A 393 14.75 2.35 -38.04
N GLU A 394 16.10 2.18 -38.05
CA GLU A 394 16.77 1.29 -37.08
C GLU A 394 16.53 1.73 -35.60
N VAL A 395 16.71 3.04 -35.34
CA VAL A 395 16.44 3.60 -33.99
C VAL A 395 15.01 3.39 -33.59
N ASP A 396 14.05 3.65 -34.47
CA ASP A 396 12.63 3.46 -34.19
C ASP A 396 12.34 1.98 -33.84
N VAL A 397 12.96 1.03 -34.56
CA VAL A 397 12.83 -0.42 -34.22
C VAL A 397 13.46 -0.76 -32.85
N ARG A 398 14.64 -0.21 -32.53
CA ARG A 398 15.31 -0.42 -31.24
C ARG A 398 14.47 0.14 -30.08
N ILE A 399 13.91 1.34 -30.25
CA ILE A 399 13.06 1.96 -29.25
C ILE A 399 11.77 1.17 -29.09
N ALA A 400 11.11 0.80 -30.20
CA ALA A 400 9.87 0.00 -30.14
C ALA A 400 10.09 -1.38 -29.45
N ARG A 401 11.26 -1.99 -29.66
CA ARG A 401 11.63 -3.21 -28.94
C ARG A 401 11.76 -2.96 -27.43
N LEU A 402 12.41 -1.87 -27.01
CA LEU A 402 12.54 -1.53 -25.59
C LEU A 402 11.19 -1.16 -24.95
N GLU A 403 10.29 -0.50 -25.68
CA GLU A 403 8.93 -0.23 -25.23
C GLU A 403 8.15 -1.54 -25.03
N LEU A 404 8.28 -2.46 -25.97
CA LEU A 404 7.66 -3.79 -25.88
C LEU A 404 8.24 -4.59 -24.70
N GLU A 405 9.55 -4.53 -24.47
CA GLU A 405 10.21 -5.18 -23.32
C GLU A 405 9.75 -4.56 -21.98
N ARG A 406 9.61 -3.22 -21.94
CA ARG A 406 9.01 -2.54 -20.79
C ARG A 406 7.61 -3.06 -20.50
N ASP A 407 6.75 -3.13 -21.49
CA ASP A 407 5.37 -3.58 -21.33
C ASP A 407 5.33 -5.04 -20.86
N PHE A 408 6.21 -5.88 -21.40
CA PHE A 408 6.39 -7.26 -20.96
C PHE A 408 6.83 -7.37 -19.50
N ALA A 409 7.83 -6.58 -19.09
CA ALA A 409 8.30 -6.53 -17.71
C ALA A 409 7.24 -5.97 -16.74
N ARG A 410 6.41 -5.01 -17.19
CA ARG A 410 5.30 -4.46 -16.41
C ARG A 410 4.22 -5.51 -16.13
N VAL A 411 3.81 -6.27 -17.15
CA VAL A 411 2.84 -7.37 -16.98
C VAL A 411 3.42 -8.46 -16.08
N TRP A 412 4.71 -8.79 -16.23
CA TRP A 412 5.39 -9.69 -15.31
C TRP A 412 5.33 -9.19 -13.86
N ALA A 413 5.60 -7.90 -13.61
CA ALA A 413 5.55 -7.33 -12.27
C ALA A 413 4.12 -7.36 -11.70
N GLN A 414 3.09 -7.06 -12.49
CA GLN A 414 1.70 -7.15 -12.07
C GLN A 414 1.33 -8.57 -11.65
N LEU A 415 1.71 -9.58 -12.42
CA LEU A 415 1.48 -10.99 -12.10
C LEU A 415 2.31 -11.45 -10.89
N ASN A 416 3.57 -11.02 -10.77
CA ASN A 416 4.48 -11.46 -9.72
C ASN A 416 4.09 -10.92 -8.33
N TYR A 417 3.48 -9.74 -8.28
CA TYR A 417 3.06 -9.06 -7.05
C TYR A 417 1.54 -9.06 -6.83
N LEU A 418 0.82 -10.00 -7.41
CA LEU A 418 -0.58 -10.30 -7.04
C LEU A 418 -0.70 -10.69 -5.58
N ILE A 419 0.31 -11.40 -5.06
CA ILE A 419 0.49 -11.80 -3.67
C ILE A 419 1.83 -11.22 -3.22
N PRO A 420 1.94 -10.63 -2.00
CA PRO A 420 3.19 -10.00 -1.59
C PRO A 420 4.33 -11.03 -1.47
N ALA A 421 5.49 -10.65 -2.01
CA ALA A 421 6.71 -11.42 -1.82
C ALA A 421 7.11 -11.39 -0.33
N GLY A 422 7.50 -12.54 0.22
CA GLY A 422 7.88 -12.67 1.63
C GLY A 422 6.72 -12.96 2.59
N SER A 423 5.52 -13.28 2.09
CA SER A 423 4.47 -13.87 2.93
C SER A 423 4.94 -15.23 3.49
N PRO A 424 4.72 -15.51 4.80
CA PRO A 424 5.21 -16.75 5.42
C PRO A 424 4.66 -18.05 4.80
N GLU A 425 3.64 -17.94 3.96
CA GLU A 425 3.05 -19.05 3.21
C GLU A 425 3.75 -19.37 1.87
N TYR A 426 4.74 -18.53 1.44
CA TYR A 426 5.51 -18.71 0.21
C TYR A 426 7.01 -18.56 0.43
N PRO A 427 7.71 -19.65 0.83
CA PRO A 427 9.17 -19.61 1.04
C PRO A 427 10.01 -19.53 -0.25
N HIS A 428 9.40 -19.41 -1.43
CA HIS A 428 10.13 -19.50 -2.71
C HIS A 428 10.77 -18.18 -3.19
N ALA A 429 10.76 -17.11 -2.41
CA ALA A 429 11.51 -15.90 -2.74
C ALA A 429 13.03 -16.00 -2.47
N GLU A 430 13.48 -17.03 -1.75
CA GLU A 430 14.91 -17.24 -1.47
C GLU A 430 15.66 -18.06 -2.56
N ALA A 431 14.96 -18.58 -3.56
CA ALA A 431 15.58 -19.41 -4.61
C ALA A 431 16.02 -18.59 -5.86
N LEU A 432 15.98 -17.26 -5.81
CA LEU A 432 16.42 -16.35 -6.88
C LEU A 432 17.60 -15.47 -6.44
N GLN A 433 18.45 -15.98 -5.53
CA GLN A 433 19.78 -15.41 -5.26
C GLN A 433 20.81 -15.99 -6.21
#